data_6e8ca51c1609f7e194e4473456f0d807
#
_entry.id   6e8ca51c1609f7e194e4473456f0d807
#
_cell.length_a   1.000
_cell.length_b   1.000
_cell.length_c   1.000
_cell.angle_alpha   90.00
_cell.angle_beta   90.00
_cell.angle_gamma   90.00
#
_symmetry.space_group_name_H-M   'P 1'
#
loop_
_entity.id
_entity.type
_entity.pdbx_description
1 polymer ?
#
loop_
_entity_poly.entity_id
_entity_poly.type
_entity_poly.pdbx_seq_one_letter_code
_entity_poly.pdbx_strand_id
1 'polypeptide(L)'
;MSDVVAKLKLADTAQIVVLDVDGQQVPYQVTYDEKVVFPATVEANGTAVYTIQPGTPAPFDVVACGKYYPERLDDVAWENDLGGFRAYGPALQARGERGFGYDLFTKYNTTEPILESLYAEELNPEKRAKIAELKKTDPKAASELQKAISYHIDHGYGMDCYAVGPTLGAGVAALMAGDTIIYPYCYRTQEILDNGPLRFTVKLEFNPLVVRGDSNVVETRVIS
;
A
#
# COMPACT_ATOMS: atom_id res chain seq x y z
N MET A 1 12.42 6.94 18.62
CA MET A 1 11.72 8.18 19.03
C MET A 1 11.89 8.48 20.52
N SER A 2 11.73 7.52 21.42
CA SER A 2 11.93 7.70 22.87
C SER A 2 13.24 8.43 23.23
N ASP A 3 14.35 8.07 22.61
CA ASP A 3 15.65 8.71 22.84
C ASP A 3 15.68 10.16 22.35
N VAL A 4 14.98 10.48 21.26
CA VAL A 4 14.86 11.85 20.73
C VAL A 4 14.05 12.70 21.69
N VAL A 5 12.88 12.21 22.12
CA VAL A 5 12.00 12.87 23.10
C VAL A 5 12.75 13.15 24.39
N ALA A 6 13.45 12.15 24.94
CA ALA A 6 14.22 12.29 26.16
C ALA A 6 15.34 13.32 26.04
N LYS A 7 16.10 13.30 24.95
CA LYS A 7 17.22 14.26 24.71
C LYS A 7 16.73 15.68 24.49
N LEU A 8 15.61 15.85 23.79
CA LEU A 8 15.03 17.17 23.49
C LEU A 8 14.08 17.67 24.60
N LYS A 9 13.81 16.84 25.62
CA LYS A 9 12.87 17.15 26.73
C LYS A 9 11.49 17.57 26.24
N LEU A 10 11.00 16.90 25.20
CA LEU A 10 9.69 17.17 24.60
C LEU A 10 8.57 16.54 25.41
N ALA A 11 7.45 17.26 25.52
CA ALA A 11 6.20 16.71 26.04
C ALA A 11 5.40 15.98 24.95
N ASP A 12 5.59 16.36 23.69
CA ASP A 12 4.90 15.83 22.51
C ASP A 12 5.87 15.62 21.35
N THR A 13 5.81 14.45 20.74
CA THR A 13 6.66 14.05 19.59
C THR A 13 6.24 14.71 18.28
N ALA A 14 5.01 15.24 18.20
CA ALA A 14 4.51 15.95 17.01
C ALA A 14 5.17 17.31 16.77
N GLN A 15 5.98 17.79 17.71
CA GLN A 15 6.59 19.12 17.66
C GLN A 15 8.09 19.08 17.38
N ILE A 16 8.53 18.22 16.51
CA ILE A 16 9.93 18.20 16.05
C ILE A 16 10.01 18.56 14.57
N VAL A 17 11.18 19.03 14.17
CA VAL A 17 11.57 19.18 12.76
C VAL A 17 12.91 18.51 12.55
N VAL A 18 13.14 18.04 11.34
CA VAL A 18 14.43 17.54 10.87
C VAL A 18 14.99 18.56 9.89
N LEU A 19 16.18 19.05 10.13
CA LEU A 19 16.83 20.05 9.31
C LEU A 19 18.06 19.44 8.63
N ASP A 20 18.29 19.81 7.38
CA ASP A 20 19.53 19.54 6.68
C ASP A 20 20.66 20.50 7.09
N VAL A 21 21.80 20.43 6.40
CA VAL A 21 22.99 21.28 6.66
C VAL A 21 22.74 22.77 6.39
N ASP A 22 21.78 23.09 5.50
CA ASP A 22 21.41 24.44 5.15
C ASP A 22 20.29 25.00 6.05
N GLY A 23 19.86 24.21 7.04
CA GLY A 23 18.79 24.56 7.96
C GLY A 23 17.39 24.47 7.35
N GLN A 24 17.25 23.81 6.18
CA GLN A 24 15.97 23.58 5.56
C GLN A 24 15.29 22.36 6.18
N GLN A 25 13.97 22.44 6.37
CA GLN A 25 13.21 21.29 6.84
C GLN A 25 13.16 20.20 5.75
N VAL A 26 13.50 18.97 6.14
CA VAL A 26 13.27 17.78 5.32
C VAL A 26 12.07 17.00 5.84
N PRO A 27 11.33 16.30 4.96
CA PRO A 27 10.21 15.47 5.39
C PRO A 27 10.70 14.38 6.34
N TYR A 28 9.88 14.06 7.32
CA TYR A 28 10.15 12.97 8.24
C TYR A 28 8.87 12.25 8.63
N GLN A 29 9.02 11.05 9.14
CA GLN A 29 7.94 10.27 9.72
C GLN A 29 8.40 9.58 11.00
N VAL A 30 7.55 9.56 12.00
CA VAL A 30 7.70 8.70 13.17
C VAL A 30 6.96 7.40 12.88
N THR A 31 7.69 6.29 12.94
CA THR A 31 7.17 4.98 12.58
C THR A 31 6.60 4.24 13.79
N TYR A 32 5.79 3.20 13.56
CA TYR A 32 5.17 2.39 14.61
C TYR A 32 6.17 1.78 15.60
N ASP A 33 7.39 1.53 15.14
CA ASP A 33 8.51 1.03 15.95
C ASP A 33 9.37 2.16 16.57
N GLU A 34 8.76 3.33 16.71
CA GLU A 34 9.33 4.53 17.37
C GLU A 34 10.63 5.07 16.76
N LYS A 35 10.83 4.86 15.46
CA LYS A 35 11.96 5.44 14.73
C LYS A 35 11.56 6.74 14.05
N VAL A 36 12.52 7.63 13.85
CA VAL A 36 12.40 8.78 12.96
C VAL A 36 13.07 8.41 11.64
N VAL A 37 12.29 8.35 10.57
CA VAL A 37 12.79 8.13 9.21
C VAL A 37 12.69 9.43 8.43
N PHE A 38 13.70 9.71 7.61
CA PHE A 38 13.74 10.86 6.71
C PHE A 38 14.68 10.57 5.53
N PRO A 39 14.48 11.18 4.36
CA PRO A 39 15.39 11.06 3.23
C PRO A 39 16.69 11.77 3.55
N ALA A 40 17.82 11.09 3.32
CA ALA A 40 19.14 11.64 3.53
C ALA A 40 19.96 11.57 2.23
N THR A 41 20.57 12.69 1.86
CA THR A 41 21.51 12.76 0.74
C THR A 41 22.92 12.84 1.29
N VAL A 42 23.79 11.94 0.85
CA VAL A 42 25.18 11.86 1.28
C VAL A 42 26.06 11.65 0.06
N GLU A 43 27.05 12.49 -0.12
CA GLU A 43 28.05 12.33 -1.19
C GLU A 43 28.88 11.05 -1.00
N ALA A 44 29.40 10.51 -2.09
CA ALA A 44 30.25 9.32 -2.04
C ALA A 44 31.47 9.54 -1.14
N ASN A 45 31.64 8.67 -0.14
CA ASN A 45 32.64 8.78 0.92
C ASN A 45 32.56 10.05 1.80
N GLY A 46 31.40 10.74 1.72
CA GLY A 46 31.12 11.95 2.49
C GLY A 46 30.40 11.69 3.82
N THR A 47 30.07 12.77 4.48
CA THR A 47 29.25 12.79 5.70
C THR A 47 28.21 13.87 5.55
N ALA A 48 26.94 13.55 5.84
CA ALA A 48 25.87 14.53 5.96
C ALA A 48 25.43 14.64 7.43
N VAL A 49 25.10 15.85 7.86
CA VAL A 49 24.62 16.13 9.22
C VAL A 49 23.20 16.63 9.14
N TYR A 50 22.32 15.99 9.88
CA TYR A 50 20.92 16.39 10.05
C TYR A 50 20.68 16.73 11.52
N THR A 51 19.88 17.76 11.75
CA THR A 51 19.56 18.21 13.10
C THR A 51 18.10 17.96 13.41
N ILE A 52 17.82 17.29 14.53
CA ILE A 52 16.46 17.14 15.06
C ILE A 52 16.29 18.13 16.20
N GLN A 53 15.27 18.97 16.12
CA GLN A 53 14.99 19.97 17.16
C GLN A 53 13.48 20.20 17.33
N PRO A 54 13.04 20.82 18.44
CA PRO A 54 11.68 21.30 18.58
C PRO A 54 11.31 22.29 17.47
N GLY A 55 10.10 22.16 16.90
CA GLY A 55 9.62 23.05 15.86
C GLY A 55 8.32 22.59 15.24
N THR A 56 7.66 23.46 14.50
CA THR A 56 6.43 23.12 13.75
C THR A 56 6.81 22.55 12.40
N PRO A 57 6.42 21.29 12.10
CA PRO A 57 6.68 20.70 10.78
C PRO A 57 6.00 21.48 9.67
N ALA A 58 6.73 21.68 8.57
CA ALA A 58 6.12 22.12 7.31
C ALA A 58 5.21 21.01 6.75
N PRO A 59 4.20 21.34 5.92
CA PRO A 59 3.50 20.34 5.14
C PRO A 59 4.46 19.74 4.10
N PHE A 60 4.44 18.41 3.96
CA PHE A 60 5.22 17.68 2.97
C PHE A 60 4.31 16.81 2.12
N ASP A 61 4.73 16.56 0.90
CA ASP A 61 4.03 15.66 0.00
C ASP A 61 4.03 14.22 0.55
N VAL A 62 2.95 13.51 0.29
CA VAL A 62 2.82 12.11 0.67
C VAL A 62 3.43 11.26 -0.44
N VAL A 63 4.56 10.61 -0.12
CA VAL A 63 5.28 9.73 -1.05
C VAL A 63 4.78 8.29 -0.94
N ALA A 64 4.40 7.86 0.27
CA ALA A 64 3.90 6.51 0.50
C ALA A 64 2.62 6.55 1.34
N CYS A 65 1.60 5.83 0.89
CA CYS A 65 0.32 5.71 1.60
C CYS A 65 -0.39 4.41 1.25
N GLY A 66 -1.44 4.09 1.98
CA GLY A 66 -2.28 2.94 1.70
C GLY A 66 -3.53 2.95 2.55
N LYS A 67 -4.45 2.05 2.21
CA LYS A 67 -5.76 1.96 2.86
C LYS A 67 -6.33 0.56 2.77
N TYR A 68 -7.21 0.23 3.71
CA TYR A 68 -8.10 -0.91 3.64
C TYR A 68 -9.39 -0.50 2.89
N TYR A 69 -9.79 -1.29 1.92
CA TYR A 69 -10.93 -1.05 1.03
C TYR A 69 -11.99 -2.15 1.17
N PRO A 70 -12.89 -2.08 2.17
CA PRO A 70 -13.96 -3.06 2.34
C PRO A 70 -14.92 -3.06 1.13
N GLU A 71 -15.13 -1.92 0.49
CA GLU A 71 -15.92 -1.76 -0.72
C GLU A 71 -15.35 -2.49 -1.94
N ARG A 72 -14.05 -2.81 -1.93
CA ARG A 72 -13.34 -3.61 -2.93
C ARG A 72 -12.97 -4.99 -2.39
N LEU A 73 -13.94 -5.66 -1.78
CA LEU A 73 -13.83 -7.05 -1.32
C LEU A 73 -12.70 -7.28 -0.29
N ASP A 74 -12.57 -6.33 0.63
CA ASP A 74 -11.59 -6.33 1.72
C ASP A 74 -10.14 -6.24 1.22
N ASP A 75 -9.87 -5.58 0.11
CA ASP A 75 -8.50 -5.36 -0.33
C ASP A 75 -7.73 -4.42 0.62
N VAL A 76 -6.45 -4.67 0.79
CA VAL A 76 -5.48 -3.68 1.28
C VAL A 76 -4.62 -3.25 0.12
N ALA A 77 -4.63 -1.97 -0.21
CA ALA A 77 -3.81 -1.43 -1.26
C ALA A 77 -2.92 -0.30 -0.73
N TRP A 78 -1.70 -0.23 -1.25
CA TRP A 78 -0.71 0.77 -0.88
C TRP A 78 0.12 1.15 -2.09
N GLU A 79 0.73 2.32 -2.02
CA GLU A 79 1.54 2.87 -3.10
C GLU A 79 2.68 3.73 -2.58
N ASN A 80 3.67 3.93 -3.43
CA ASN A 80 4.69 4.95 -3.32
C ASN A 80 4.73 5.77 -4.63
N ASP A 81 5.77 6.59 -4.79
CA ASP A 81 5.98 7.41 -5.99
C ASP A 81 6.28 6.61 -7.27
N LEU A 82 6.60 5.32 -7.16
CA LEU A 82 7.00 4.46 -8.29
C LEU A 82 5.91 3.46 -8.71
N GLY A 83 5.03 3.05 -7.82
CA GLY A 83 4.01 2.05 -8.12
C GLY A 83 3.11 1.75 -6.94
N GLY A 84 2.07 0.97 -7.20
CA GLY A 84 1.13 0.53 -6.19
C GLY A 84 1.02 -0.99 -6.12
N PHE A 85 0.54 -1.47 -4.99
CA PHE A 85 0.34 -2.89 -4.72
C PHE A 85 -1.03 -3.11 -4.07
N ARG A 86 -1.51 -4.34 -4.18
CA ARG A 86 -2.75 -4.78 -3.56
C ARG A 86 -2.61 -6.19 -2.99
N ALA A 87 -3.05 -6.38 -1.76
CA ALA A 87 -3.28 -7.69 -1.17
C ALA A 87 -4.78 -7.96 -1.15
N TYR A 88 -5.17 -9.12 -1.66
CA TYR A 88 -6.57 -9.53 -1.74
C TYR A 88 -7.12 -9.95 -0.39
N GLY A 89 -8.35 -9.55 -0.13
CA GLY A 89 -9.03 -9.77 1.12
C GLY A 89 -9.94 -10.99 1.19
N PRO A 90 -10.45 -11.32 2.39
CA PRO A 90 -11.27 -12.50 2.62
C PRO A 90 -12.60 -12.47 1.86
N ALA A 91 -13.19 -11.30 1.59
CA ALA A 91 -14.43 -11.21 0.84
C ALA A 91 -14.27 -11.61 -0.64
N LEU A 92 -13.10 -11.36 -1.26
CA LEU A 92 -12.79 -11.86 -2.60
C LEU A 92 -12.75 -13.40 -2.60
N GLN A 93 -12.06 -13.97 -1.63
CA GLN A 93 -11.93 -15.42 -1.51
C GLN A 93 -13.28 -16.11 -1.24
N ALA A 94 -14.15 -15.49 -0.43
CA ALA A 94 -15.50 -16.00 -0.16
C ALA A 94 -16.36 -16.10 -1.44
N ARG A 95 -16.01 -15.37 -2.50
CA ARG A 95 -16.65 -15.47 -3.83
C ARG A 95 -16.06 -16.58 -4.71
N GLY A 96 -15.08 -17.34 -4.19
CA GLY A 96 -14.42 -18.42 -4.92
C GLY A 96 -13.23 -17.98 -5.79
N GLU A 97 -12.86 -16.71 -5.73
CA GLU A 97 -11.68 -16.20 -6.42
C GLU A 97 -10.41 -16.55 -5.63
N ARG A 98 -9.34 -16.87 -6.36
CA ARG A 98 -8.05 -17.24 -5.78
C ARG A 98 -6.98 -16.27 -6.26
N GLY A 99 -6.65 -15.30 -5.40
CA GLY A 99 -5.53 -14.40 -5.58
C GLY A 99 -4.59 -14.57 -4.40
N PHE A 100 -3.50 -15.32 -4.56
CA PHE A 100 -2.56 -15.58 -3.47
C PHE A 100 -1.44 -14.56 -3.39
N GLY A 101 -1.16 -13.90 -4.52
CA GLY A 101 -0.08 -12.96 -4.65
C GLY A 101 -0.52 -11.51 -4.52
N TYR A 102 0.47 -10.62 -4.51
CA TYR A 102 0.21 -9.20 -4.61
C TYR A 102 -0.02 -8.81 -6.05
N ASP A 103 -0.96 -7.90 -6.22
CA ASP A 103 -1.20 -7.20 -7.47
C ASP A 103 -0.28 -6.01 -7.59
N LEU A 104 -0.07 -5.54 -8.82
CA LEU A 104 0.84 -4.46 -9.14
C LEU A 104 0.14 -3.42 -10.01
N PHE A 105 0.11 -2.20 -9.52
CA PHE A 105 -0.26 -1.01 -10.29
C PHE A 105 1.00 -0.31 -10.80
N THR A 106 1.11 -0.16 -12.10
CA THR A 106 2.13 0.73 -12.68
C THR A 106 1.80 2.18 -12.34
N LYS A 107 2.85 3.01 -12.30
CA LYS A 107 2.72 4.44 -12.05
C LYS A 107 3.76 5.18 -12.88
N TYR A 108 3.36 6.24 -13.56
CA TYR A 108 4.26 7.08 -14.35
C TYR A 108 3.66 8.46 -14.56
N ASN A 109 4.49 9.41 -14.95
CA ASN A 109 4.12 10.83 -15.13
C ASN A 109 3.50 11.50 -13.91
N THR A 110 3.55 10.86 -12.73
CA THR A 110 3.08 11.42 -11.47
C THR A 110 3.78 10.76 -10.30
N THR A 111 4.04 11.53 -9.26
CA THR A 111 4.46 11.05 -7.94
C THR A 111 3.29 11.06 -6.94
N GLU A 112 2.19 11.70 -7.32
CA GLU A 112 0.99 11.80 -6.50
C GLU A 112 0.32 10.44 -6.29
N PRO A 113 -0.34 10.20 -5.15
CA PRO A 113 -1.15 9.01 -4.94
C PRO A 113 -2.27 8.86 -5.97
N ILE A 114 -2.41 7.65 -6.55
CA ILE A 114 -3.41 7.36 -7.59
C ILE A 114 -4.46 6.31 -7.19
N LEU A 115 -4.15 5.43 -6.25
CA LEU A 115 -5.03 4.27 -5.95
C LEU A 115 -6.40 4.70 -5.43
N GLU A 116 -6.47 5.71 -4.57
CA GLU A 116 -7.75 6.21 -4.05
C GLU A 116 -8.65 6.72 -5.18
N SER A 117 -8.10 7.48 -6.13
CA SER A 117 -8.86 8.01 -7.26
C SER A 117 -9.26 6.92 -8.25
N LEU A 118 -8.38 5.95 -8.52
CA LEU A 118 -8.69 4.80 -9.37
C LEU A 118 -9.84 3.96 -8.81
N TYR A 119 -9.82 3.69 -7.52
CA TYR A 119 -10.91 2.96 -6.86
C TYR A 119 -12.21 3.78 -6.82
N ALA A 120 -12.13 5.07 -6.51
CA ALA A 120 -13.30 5.94 -6.49
C ALA A 120 -13.99 6.00 -7.86
N GLU A 121 -13.22 6.00 -8.95
CA GLU A 121 -13.76 5.97 -10.30
C GLU A 121 -14.42 4.64 -10.66
N GLU A 122 -13.71 3.52 -10.50
CA GLU A 122 -14.25 2.21 -10.89
C GLU A 122 -15.39 1.74 -10.00
N LEU A 123 -15.37 2.10 -8.72
CA LEU A 123 -16.42 1.72 -7.77
C LEU A 123 -17.56 2.73 -7.68
N ASN A 124 -17.53 3.82 -8.46
CA ASN A 124 -18.57 4.83 -8.46
C ASN A 124 -19.95 4.22 -8.71
N PRO A 125 -20.87 4.29 -7.73
CA PRO A 125 -22.15 3.59 -7.82
C PRO A 125 -23.06 4.12 -8.93
N GLU A 126 -23.02 5.41 -9.22
CA GLU A 126 -23.83 6.03 -10.28
C GLU A 126 -23.34 5.59 -11.64
N LYS A 127 -22.01 5.60 -11.87
CA LYS A 127 -21.42 5.14 -13.13
C LYS A 127 -21.66 3.65 -13.35
N ARG A 128 -21.55 2.83 -12.31
CA ARG A 128 -21.84 1.38 -12.38
C ARG A 128 -23.31 1.10 -12.66
N ALA A 129 -24.22 1.83 -12.04
CA ALA A 129 -25.67 1.74 -12.34
C ALA A 129 -25.97 2.12 -13.79
N LYS A 130 -25.38 3.21 -14.28
CA LYS A 130 -25.51 3.63 -15.67
C LYS A 130 -24.96 2.61 -16.66
N ILE A 131 -23.82 2.00 -16.36
CA ILE A 131 -23.28 0.91 -17.18
C ILE A 131 -24.24 -0.27 -17.22
N ALA A 132 -24.84 -0.66 -16.09
CA ALA A 132 -25.78 -1.76 -16.01
C ALA A 132 -27.07 -1.49 -16.84
N GLU A 133 -27.53 -0.24 -16.88
CA GLU A 133 -28.63 0.20 -17.74
C GLU A 133 -28.25 0.19 -19.22
N LEU A 134 -27.12 0.79 -19.57
CA LEU A 134 -26.61 0.86 -20.93
C LEU A 134 -26.34 -0.51 -21.53
N LYS A 135 -25.91 -1.49 -20.74
CA LYS A 135 -25.73 -2.87 -21.22
C LYS A 135 -27.01 -3.46 -21.86
N LYS A 136 -28.18 -2.94 -21.48
CA LYS A 136 -29.51 -3.41 -22.03
C LYS A 136 -29.94 -2.59 -23.23
N THR A 137 -29.55 -1.33 -23.35
CA THR A 137 -30.08 -0.39 -24.34
C THR A 137 -29.03 0.00 -25.40
N ASP A 138 -27.77 0.17 -24.99
CA ASP A 138 -26.65 0.53 -25.86
C ASP A 138 -25.36 -0.14 -25.34
N PRO A 139 -25.11 -1.40 -25.74
CA PRO A 139 -23.91 -2.14 -25.29
C PRO A 139 -22.58 -1.46 -25.66
N LYS A 140 -22.55 -0.67 -26.74
CA LYS A 140 -21.34 0.07 -27.15
C LYS A 140 -21.04 1.18 -26.17
N ALA A 141 -22.01 2.02 -25.88
CA ALA A 141 -21.85 3.07 -24.87
C ALA A 141 -21.54 2.51 -23.47
N ALA A 142 -22.13 1.35 -23.11
CA ALA A 142 -21.77 0.66 -21.87
C ALA A 142 -20.30 0.27 -21.83
N SER A 143 -19.77 -0.28 -22.93
CA SER A 143 -18.37 -0.68 -23.03
C SER A 143 -17.42 0.53 -22.98
N GLU A 144 -17.78 1.62 -23.64
CA GLU A 144 -16.98 2.84 -23.60
C GLU A 144 -16.93 3.45 -22.20
N LEU A 145 -18.05 3.54 -21.50
CA LEU A 145 -18.11 4.02 -20.13
C LEU A 145 -17.37 3.06 -19.16
N GLN A 146 -17.48 1.74 -19.33
CA GLN A 146 -16.74 0.76 -18.54
C GLN A 146 -15.23 0.95 -18.69
N LYS A 147 -14.74 1.17 -19.92
CA LYS A 147 -13.32 1.45 -20.17
C LYS A 147 -12.88 2.77 -19.55
N ALA A 148 -13.72 3.80 -19.61
CA ALA A 148 -13.39 5.13 -19.09
C ALA A 148 -13.19 5.16 -17.57
N ILE A 149 -13.79 4.22 -16.81
CA ILE A 149 -13.66 4.16 -15.35
C ILE A 149 -12.75 3.03 -14.87
N SER A 150 -12.30 2.14 -15.76
CA SER A 150 -11.56 0.95 -15.36
C SER A 150 -10.11 1.27 -15.02
N TYR A 151 -9.66 0.86 -13.85
CA TYR A 151 -8.25 0.94 -13.49
C TYR A 151 -7.36 -0.09 -14.22
N HIS A 152 -7.94 -1.00 -15.01
CA HIS A 152 -7.22 -1.88 -15.94
C HIS A 152 -6.90 -1.20 -17.29
N ILE A 153 -7.31 0.05 -17.46
CA ILE A 153 -7.02 0.88 -18.62
C ILE A 153 -6.14 2.04 -18.14
N ASP A 154 -5.06 2.26 -18.89
CA ASP A 154 -4.18 3.38 -18.61
C ASP A 154 -4.82 4.71 -19.01
N HIS A 155 -4.94 5.59 -18.03
CA HIS A 155 -5.47 6.96 -18.19
C HIS A 155 -4.37 8.03 -18.23
N GLY A 156 -3.10 7.63 -18.44
CA GLY A 156 -1.96 8.53 -18.58
C GLY A 156 -1.12 8.68 -17.31
N TYR A 157 -1.40 7.92 -16.25
CA TYR A 157 -0.66 7.96 -14.98
C TYR A 157 -0.41 6.58 -14.33
N GLY A 158 -0.94 5.53 -14.94
CA GLY A 158 -0.74 4.14 -14.50
C GLY A 158 -2.02 3.31 -14.52
N MET A 159 -1.87 2.02 -14.24
CA MET A 159 -2.97 1.04 -14.29
C MET A 159 -2.62 -0.23 -13.51
N ASP A 160 -3.63 -1.02 -13.17
CA ASP A 160 -3.49 -2.43 -12.84
C ASP A 160 -3.16 -3.20 -14.13
N CYS A 161 -1.92 -3.67 -14.23
CA CYS A 161 -1.36 -4.09 -15.50
C CYS A 161 -1.38 -5.61 -15.75
N TYR A 162 -1.80 -6.42 -14.78
CA TYR A 162 -1.87 -7.87 -14.97
C TYR A 162 -2.85 -8.56 -14.02
N ALA A 163 -3.26 -9.78 -14.38
CA ALA A 163 -4.13 -10.60 -13.54
C ALA A 163 -3.29 -11.56 -12.68
N VAL A 164 -3.38 -11.43 -11.36
CA VAL A 164 -2.68 -12.32 -10.41
C VAL A 164 -3.18 -13.75 -10.51
N GLY A 165 -4.50 -13.96 -10.49
CA GLY A 165 -5.08 -15.31 -10.52
C GLY A 165 -4.55 -16.21 -9.39
N PRO A 166 -4.54 -17.52 -9.58
CA PRO A 166 -4.04 -18.47 -8.58
C PRO A 166 -2.50 -18.59 -8.60
N THR A 167 -1.81 -17.47 -8.61
CA THR A 167 -0.35 -17.38 -8.62
C THR A 167 0.18 -16.61 -7.41
N LEU A 168 1.49 -16.54 -7.27
CA LEU A 168 2.15 -15.78 -6.21
C LEU A 168 2.27 -14.28 -6.53
N GLY A 169 1.80 -13.82 -7.69
CA GLY A 169 1.81 -12.42 -8.08
C GLY A 169 3.19 -11.77 -8.04
N ALA A 170 3.23 -10.48 -7.70
CA ALA A 170 4.46 -9.71 -7.63
C ALA A 170 5.06 -9.77 -6.21
N GLY A 171 6.08 -10.61 -6.04
CA GLY A 171 6.94 -10.57 -4.85
C GLY A 171 6.40 -11.18 -3.57
N VAL A 172 5.36 -12.00 -3.61
CA VAL A 172 4.84 -12.67 -2.41
C VAL A 172 5.72 -13.87 -2.02
N ALA A 173 5.90 -14.07 -0.72
CA ALA A 173 6.53 -15.26 -0.18
C ALA A 173 5.55 -16.44 -0.12
N ALA A 174 6.08 -17.66 -0.27
CA ALA A 174 5.33 -18.89 -0.03
C ALA A 174 6.20 -19.91 0.72
N LEU A 175 5.55 -20.74 1.51
CA LEU A 175 6.22 -21.87 2.19
C LEU A 175 6.44 -23.01 1.20
N MET A 176 7.59 -23.68 1.33
CA MET A 176 7.85 -24.93 0.62
C MET A 176 7.96 -26.10 1.62
N ALA A 177 7.24 -27.17 1.34
CA ALA A 177 7.35 -28.44 2.06
C ALA A 177 7.82 -29.52 1.09
N GLY A 178 9.12 -29.84 1.11
CA GLY A 178 9.76 -30.63 0.05
C GLY A 178 9.65 -29.87 -1.28
N ASP A 179 9.12 -30.53 -2.30
CA ASP A 179 8.94 -29.95 -3.66
C ASP A 179 7.55 -29.33 -3.86
N THR A 180 6.78 -29.15 -2.79
CA THR A 180 5.41 -28.62 -2.87
C THR A 180 5.36 -27.20 -2.32
N ILE A 181 4.81 -26.27 -3.12
CA ILE A 181 4.48 -24.93 -2.66
C ILE A 181 3.15 -24.99 -1.89
N ILE A 182 3.16 -24.47 -0.67
CA ILE A 182 1.96 -24.27 0.13
C ILE A 182 1.51 -22.83 -0.10
N TYR A 183 0.48 -22.67 -0.92
CA TYR A 183 -0.09 -21.37 -1.21
C TYR A 183 -0.82 -20.83 0.00
N PRO A 184 -0.48 -19.62 0.47
CA PRO A 184 -1.29 -18.95 1.47
C PRO A 184 -2.63 -18.58 0.83
N TYR A 185 -3.68 -18.63 1.64
CA TYR A 185 -4.94 -17.99 1.27
C TYR A 185 -4.83 -16.47 1.41
N CYS A 186 -5.95 -15.74 1.31
CA CYS A 186 -5.96 -14.33 1.69
C CYS A 186 -5.66 -14.18 3.20
N TYR A 187 -5.29 -12.97 3.60
CA TYR A 187 -5.13 -12.65 5.01
C TYR A 187 -6.47 -12.80 5.77
N ARG A 188 -6.40 -13.08 7.05
CA ARG A 188 -7.55 -13.12 7.96
C ARG A 188 -7.81 -11.77 8.60
N THR A 189 -6.74 -11.11 9.05
CA THR A 189 -6.78 -9.79 9.68
C THR A 189 -5.68 -8.91 9.11
N GLN A 190 -5.92 -7.61 9.10
CA GLN A 190 -4.96 -6.60 8.70
C GLN A 190 -4.89 -5.49 9.75
N GLU A 191 -3.73 -4.88 9.88
CA GLU A 191 -3.48 -3.73 10.74
C GLU A 191 -2.51 -2.79 10.04
N ILE A 192 -2.94 -1.54 9.76
CA ILE A 192 -2.05 -0.52 9.21
C ILE A 192 -1.25 0.05 10.37
N LEU A 193 0.06 -0.16 10.35
CA LEU A 193 0.99 0.25 11.40
C LEU A 193 1.58 1.63 11.13
N ASP A 194 1.88 1.96 9.86
CA ASP A 194 2.30 3.28 9.41
C ASP A 194 1.52 3.69 8.17
N ASN A 195 1.20 4.99 8.03
CA ASN A 195 0.56 5.51 6.83
C ASN A 195 1.06 6.91 6.49
N GLY A 196 2.11 6.98 5.67
CA GLY A 196 2.72 8.20 5.15
C GLY A 196 3.35 9.13 6.17
N PRO A 197 4.03 10.20 5.73
CA PRO A 197 4.22 10.58 4.33
C PRO A 197 5.30 9.79 3.58
N LEU A 198 6.23 9.12 4.27
CA LEU A 198 7.41 8.49 3.66
C LEU A 198 7.34 6.98 3.61
N ARG A 199 6.57 6.36 4.49
CA ARG A 199 6.46 4.92 4.60
C ARG A 199 5.04 4.50 4.95
N PHE A 200 4.55 3.51 4.22
CA PHE A 200 3.39 2.72 4.59
C PHE A 200 3.86 1.39 5.17
N THR A 201 3.22 0.92 6.23
CA THR A 201 3.48 -0.40 6.80
C THR A 201 2.16 -1.05 7.19
N VAL A 202 1.97 -2.29 6.73
CA VAL A 202 0.81 -3.11 7.10
C VAL A 202 1.25 -4.46 7.65
N LYS A 203 0.57 -4.91 8.70
CA LYS A 203 0.67 -6.26 9.24
C LYS A 203 -0.52 -7.07 8.74
N LEU A 204 -0.25 -8.20 8.10
CA LEU A 204 -1.24 -9.17 7.63
C LEU A 204 -1.07 -10.47 8.39
N GLU A 205 -2.14 -10.98 9.00
CA GLU A 205 -2.16 -12.31 9.63
C GLU A 205 -3.00 -13.25 8.78
N PHE A 206 -2.49 -14.43 8.50
CA PHE A 206 -3.12 -15.42 7.64
C PHE A 206 -3.82 -16.51 8.45
N ASN A 207 -4.74 -17.22 7.80
CA ASN A 207 -5.34 -18.41 8.40
C ASN A 207 -4.27 -19.50 8.61
N PRO A 208 -4.43 -20.37 9.62
CA PRO A 208 -3.52 -21.47 9.82
C PRO A 208 -3.39 -22.34 8.56
N LEU A 209 -2.16 -22.72 8.26
CA LEU A 209 -1.81 -23.62 7.16
C LEU A 209 -1.51 -25.02 7.71
N VAL A 210 -1.75 -26.03 6.90
CA VAL A 210 -1.33 -27.41 7.20
C VAL A 210 0.04 -27.65 6.57
N VAL A 211 1.06 -27.82 7.40
CA VAL A 211 2.44 -28.04 6.96
C VAL A 211 2.94 -29.35 7.58
N ARG A 212 3.21 -30.35 6.76
CA ARG A 212 3.68 -31.67 7.20
C ARG A 212 2.84 -32.30 8.32
N GLY A 213 1.52 -32.09 8.26
CA GLY A 213 0.58 -32.62 9.26
C GLY A 213 0.36 -31.71 10.48
N ASP A 214 1.11 -30.66 10.66
CA ASP A 214 0.82 -29.62 11.64
C ASP A 214 -0.17 -28.61 11.04
N SER A 215 -1.34 -28.48 11.67
CA SER A 215 -2.42 -27.58 11.24
C SER A 215 -2.39 -26.20 11.93
N ASN A 216 -1.36 -25.91 12.71
CA ASN A 216 -1.26 -24.69 13.50
C ASN A 216 -0.18 -23.72 13.00
N VAL A 217 0.32 -23.92 11.80
CA VAL A 217 1.33 -23.02 11.22
C VAL A 217 0.65 -21.73 10.79
N VAL A 218 0.92 -20.66 11.50
CA VAL A 218 0.38 -19.31 11.22
C VAL A 218 1.46 -18.46 10.57
N GLU A 219 1.08 -17.79 9.48
CA GLU A 219 1.94 -16.82 8.82
C GLU A 219 1.51 -15.40 9.21
N THR A 220 2.49 -14.57 9.54
CA THR A 220 2.32 -13.13 9.74
C THR A 220 3.29 -12.41 8.81
N ARG A 221 2.81 -11.44 8.06
CA ARG A 221 3.62 -10.59 7.20
C ARG A 221 3.57 -9.15 7.68
N VAL A 222 4.72 -8.53 7.75
CA VAL A 222 4.85 -7.07 7.88
C VAL A 222 5.44 -6.58 6.58
N ILE A 223 4.69 -5.76 5.87
CA ILE A 223 5.04 -5.22 4.55
C ILE A 223 5.25 -3.72 4.72
N SER A 224 6.40 -3.26 4.24
CA SER A 224 6.78 -1.85 4.37
C SER A 224 7.45 -1.36 3.09
#